data_c3ab8c5a393286ec05b724ef0bde530e
#
_entry.id   c3ab8c5a393286ec05b724ef0bde530e
#
_cell.length_a   1.000
_cell.length_b   1.000
_cell.length_c   1.000
_cell.angle_alpha   90.00
_cell.angle_beta   90.00
_cell.angle_gamma   90.00
#
_symmetry.space_group_name_H-M   'P 1'
#
loop_
_entity.id
_entity.type
_entity.pdbx_description
1 polymer ?
#
loop_
_entity_poly.entity_id
_entity_poly.type
_entity_poly.pdbx_seq_one_letter_code
_entity_poly.pdbx_strand_id
1 'polypeptide(L)'
;MPFAVQEKSTFPGQHSAMAKLLIVEDDESVRTLAARALERAGHMIDIAADGAQGLALIRAARGGYDLVVSDIRMPEMDGIQMAKAAAALFPAMKILLMTGYADQRERAEELNGVIVDVVQKPFTLAEVRARVEQALACFV
;
A
#
# COMPACT_ATOMS: atom_id res chain seq x y z
N MET A 1 -5.58 25.05 22.67
CA MET A 1 -5.44 24.38 22.63
C MET A 1 -5.25 23.59 22.00
N PRO A 2 -5.34 23.51 21.24
CA PRO A 2 -5.47 22.49 20.52
C PRO A 2 -4.76 21.40 20.92
N PHE A 3 -4.55 21.24 21.77
CA PHE A 3 -4.11 20.28 22.16
C PHE A 3 -4.71 19.10 22.01
N ALA A 4 -5.84 18.95 21.62
CA ALA A 4 -6.58 17.76 21.30
C ALA A 4 -5.89 16.88 20.31
N VAL A 5 -5.21 17.45 19.41
CA VAL A 5 -4.50 16.71 18.41
C VAL A 5 -3.43 15.83 19.02
N GLN A 6 -2.76 16.34 19.99
CA GLN A 6 -1.73 15.56 20.59
C GLN A 6 -2.28 14.39 21.36
N GLU A 7 -3.47 14.50 21.83
CA GLU A 7 -4.05 13.41 22.58
C GLU A 7 -4.19 12.15 21.77
N LYS A 8 -4.38 12.28 20.48
CA LYS A 8 -4.49 11.11 19.65
C LYS A 8 -3.26 10.25 19.70
N SER A 9 -2.11 10.85 19.75
CA SER A 9 -0.89 10.09 19.69
C SER A 9 -0.61 9.32 20.97
N THR A 10 -1.37 9.55 22.03
CA THR A 10 -1.17 8.79 23.25
C THR A 10 -1.83 7.43 23.20
N PHE A 11 -2.63 7.14 22.18
CA PHE A 11 -3.31 5.85 22.04
C PHE A 11 -2.67 5.07 20.93
N PRO A 12 -1.98 3.96 21.23
CA PRO A 12 -1.17 3.26 20.25
C PRO A 12 -1.89 2.86 18.99
N GLY A 13 -3.18 2.58 19.06
CA GLY A 13 -3.91 2.16 17.89
C GLY A 13 -4.39 3.28 16.99
N GLN A 14 -4.19 4.52 17.39
CA GLN A 14 -4.83 5.62 16.69
C GLN A 14 -3.93 6.44 15.79
N HIS A 15 -2.64 6.44 16.03
CA HIS A 15 -1.77 7.28 15.20
C HIS A 15 -1.64 6.77 13.77
N SER A 16 -1.96 5.50 13.50
CA SER A 16 -1.95 4.99 12.14
C SER A 16 -3.17 5.44 11.36
N ALA A 17 -4.15 6.04 12.02
CA ALA A 17 -5.41 6.40 11.39
C ALA A 17 -5.31 7.58 10.46
N MET A 18 -4.22 8.25 10.30
CA MET A 18 -4.13 9.41 9.41
C MET A 18 -3.21 9.15 8.24
N ALA A 19 -2.95 7.89 7.95
CA ALA A 19 -2.04 7.55 6.87
C ALA A 19 -2.66 7.81 5.50
N LYS A 20 -1.82 8.18 4.55
CA LYS A 20 -2.22 8.37 3.18
C LYS A 20 -1.74 7.17 2.38
N LEU A 21 -2.67 6.44 1.80
CA LEU A 21 -2.40 5.18 1.12
C LEU A 21 -2.79 5.26 -0.35
N LEU A 22 -2.07 4.52 -1.18
CA LEU A 22 -2.44 4.31 -2.57
C LEU A 22 -2.72 2.83 -2.76
N ILE A 23 -3.88 2.49 -3.33
CA ILE A 23 -4.22 1.12 -3.66
C ILE A 23 -4.19 0.98 -5.17
N VAL A 24 -3.40 0.03 -5.66
CA VAL A 24 -3.28 -0.25 -7.09
C VAL A 24 -3.80 -1.66 -7.34
N GLU A 25 -4.91 -1.77 -8.04
CA GLU A 25 -5.59 -3.03 -8.25
C GLU A 25 -6.46 -2.93 -9.50
N ASP A 26 -6.29 -3.86 -10.44
CA ASP A 26 -7.02 -3.79 -11.70
C ASP A 26 -8.45 -4.31 -11.59
N ASP A 27 -8.76 -5.15 -10.60
CA ASP A 27 -10.13 -5.61 -10.38
C ASP A 27 -10.89 -4.54 -9.61
N GLU A 28 -11.90 -3.99 -10.26
CA GLU A 28 -12.67 -2.88 -9.67
C GLU A 28 -13.33 -3.26 -8.35
N SER A 29 -13.87 -4.47 -8.26
CA SER A 29 -14.55 -4.92 -7.05
C SER A 29 -13.57 -5.03 -5.88
N VAL A 30 -12.43 -5.64 -6.13
CA VAL A 30 -11.39 -5.79 -5.10
C VAL A 30 -10.86 -4.43 -4.69
N ARG A 31 -10.60 -3.56 -5.66
CA ARG A 31 -10.10 -2.22 -5.42
C ARG A 31 -11.06 -1.43 -4.53
N THR A 32 -12.34 -1.47 -4.86
CA THR A 32 -13.35 -0.72 -4.11
C THR A 32 -13.50 -1.25 -2.68
N LEU A 33 -13.53 -2.58 -2.53
CA LEU A 33 -13.68 -3.16 -1.21
C LEU A 33 -12.48 -2.85 -0.31
N ALA A 34 -11.28 -2.97 -0.86
CA ALA A 34 -10.08 -2.67 -0.10
C ALA A 34 -10.03 -1.20 0.29
N ALA A 35 -10.38 -0.31 -0.65
CA ALA A 35 -10.39 1.12 -0.38
C ALA A 35 -11.37 1.47 0.75
N ARG A 36 -12.57 0.91 0.69
CA ARG A 36 -13.56 1.19 1.72
C ARG A 36 -13.15 0.68 3.09
N ALA A 37 -12.56 -0.52 3.13
CA ALA A 37 -12.12 -1.08 4.40
C ALA A 37 -11.06 -0.20 5.05
N LEU A 38 -10.13 0.31 4.26
CA LEU A 38 -9.06 1.13 4.78
C LEU A 38 -9.52 2.55 5.10
N GLU A 39 -10.48 3.08 4.34
CA GLU A 39 -11.08 4.36 4.69
C GLU A 39 -11.81 4.28 6.03
N ARG A 40 -12.50 3.17 6.28
CA ARG A 40 -13.17 2.98 7.57
C ARG A 40 -12.18 2.87 8.73
N ALA A 41 -10.96 2.44 8.42
CA ALA A 41 -9.91 2.40 9.43
C ALA A 41 -9.28 3.76 9.68
N GLY A 42 -9.71 4.79 8.94
CA GLY A 42 -9.26 6.17 9.18
C GLY A 42 -8.22 6.68 8.20
N HIS A 43 -7.88 5.92 7.17
CA HIS A 43 -6.86 6.32 6.22
C HIS A 43 -7.44 7.13 5.06
N MET A 44 -6.60 7.95 4.45
CA MET A 44 -6.92 8.66 3.23
C MET A 44 -6.46 7.80 2.06
N ILE A 45 -7.37 7.49 1.14
CA ILE A 45 -7.10 6.50 0.09
C ILE A 45 -7.20 7.11 -1.30
N ASP A 46 -6.15 6.93 -2.10
CA ASP A 46 -6.19 7.13 -3.53
C ASP A 46 -6.18 5.77 -4.19
N ILE A 47 -6.74 5.64 -5.37
CA ILE A 47 -6.82 4.37 -6.08
C ILE A 47 -6.29 4.50 -7.50
N ALA A 48 -5.76 3.40 -8.02
CA ALA A 48 -5.30 3.30 -9.39
C ALA A 48 -5.67 1.92 -9.93
N ALA A 49 -5.92 1.83 -11.23
CA ALA A 49 -6.38 0.60 -11.86
C ALA A 49 -5.25 -0.23 -12.46
N ASP A 50 -4.07 0.32 -12.57
CA ASP A 50 -2.90 -0.43 -13.06
C ASP A 50 -1.61 0.24 -12.58
N GLY A 51 -0.49 -0.41 -12.87
CA GLY A 51 0.80 0.09 -12.41
C GLY A 51 1.20 1.42 -13.01
N ALA A 52 0.81 1.67 -14.26
CA ALA A 52 1.14 2.94 -14.91
C ALA A 52 0.41 4.10 -14.23
N GLN A 53 -0.88 3.93 -13.94
CA GLN A 53 -1.64 4.92 -13.19
C GLN A 53 -1.08 5.10 -11.78
N GLY A 54 -0.72 3.98 -11.14
CA GLY A 54 -0.15 4.02 -9.81
C GLY A 54 1.13 4.82 -9.78
N LEU A 55 2.02 4.56 -10.73
CA LEU A 55 3.28 5.28 -10.80
C LEU A 55 3.06 6.77 -11.07
N ALA A 56 2.09 7.10 -11.91
CA ALA A 56 1.76 8.50 -12.18
C ALA A 56 1.31 9.22 -10.92
N LEU A 57 0.47 8.56 -10.10
CA LEU A 57 0.02 9.14 -8.84
C LEU A 57 1.18 9.27 -7.83
N ILE A 58 2.07 8.29 -7.80
CA ILE A 58 3.24 8.34 -6.93
C ILE A 58 4.13 9.54 -7.30
N ARG A 59 4.33 9.74 -8.60
CA ARG A 59 5.12 10.88 -9.06
C ARG A 59 4.45 12.22 -8.73
N ALA A 60 3.14 12.30 -8.94
CA ALA A 60 2.40 13.51 -8.65
C ALA A 60 2.44 13.85 -7.17
N ALA A 61 2.43 12.84 -6.31
CA ALA A 61 2.51 13.02 -4.87
C ALA A 61 3.96 13.15 -4.38
N ARG A 62 4.92 13.02 -5.28
CA ARG A 62 6.36 13.10 -4.95
C ARG A 62 6.75 12.08 -3.87
N GLY A 63 6.18 10.88 -3.98
CA GLY A 63 6.44 9.82 -3.01
C GLY A 63 5.77 10.05 -1.66
N GLY A 64 4.76 10.90 -1.60
CA GLY A 64 4.14 11.30 -0.35
C GLY A 64 3.09 10.35 0.20
N TYR A 65 3.01 9.12 -0.30
CA TYR A 65 2.17 8.10 0.30
C TYR A 65 2.91 7.41 1.43
N ASP A 66 2.20 7.15 2.51
CA ASP A 66 2.77 6.42 3.63
C ASP A 66 2.93 4.95 3.31
N LEU A 67 2.08 4.44 2.41
CA LEU A 67 2.16 3.06 1.97
C LEU A 67 1.45 2.92 0.62
N VAL A 68 2.05 2.12 -0.26
CA VAL A 68 1.41 1.73 -1.53
C VAL A 68 1.08 0.25 -1.42
N VAL A 69 -0.19 -0.09 -1.62
CA VAL A 69 -0.66 -1.48 -1.62
C VAL A 69 -1.00 -1.82 -3.06
N SER A 70 -0.31 -2.79 -3.65
CA SER A 70 -0.47 -3.08 -5.06
C SER A 70 -0.57 -4.57 -5.33
N ASP A 71 -1.48 -4.93 -6.24
CA ASP A 71 -1.47 -6.26 -6.83
C ASP A 71 -0.23 -6.37 -7.71
N ILE A 72 0.29 -7.58 -7.86
CA ILE A 72 1.42 -7.81 -8.75
C ILE A 72 0.93 -7.92 -10.19
N ARG A 73 -0.08 -8.73 -10.44
CA ARG A 73 -0.52 -9.05 -11.80
C ARG A 73 -1.55 -8.05 -12.28
N MET A 74 -1.11 -7.16 -13.15
CA MET A 74 -1.96 -6.11 -13.72
C MET A 74 -1.55 -5.86 -15.16
N PRO A 75 -2.48 -5.36 -16.00
CA PRO A 75 -2.13 -4.99 -17.37
C PRO A 75 -1.21 -3.78 -17.40
N GLU A 76 -0.57 -3.56 -18.50
CA GLU A 76 0.33 -2.46 -18.79
C GLU A 76 1.62 -2.57 -18.01
N MET A 77 1.59 -2.24 -16.73
CA MET A 77 2.75 -2.32 -15.85
C MET A 77 2.33 -3.10 -14.62
N ASP A 78 3.01 -4.20 -14.31
CA ASP A 78 2.67 -4.99 -13.14
C ASP A 78 3.24 -4.35 -11.86
N GLY A 79 2.83 -4.90 -10.72
CA GLY A 79 3.19 -4.33 -9.43
C GLY A 79 4.69 -4.36 -9.14
N ILE A 80 5.38 -5.36 -9.64
CA ILE A 80 6.83 -5.46 -9.44
C ILE A 80 7.55 -4.39 -10.25
N GLN A 81 7.14 -4.21 -11.50
CA GLN A 81 7.71 -3.16 -12.35
C GLN A 81 7.44 -1.78 -11.74
N MET A 82 6.22 -1.56 -11.25
CA MET A 82 5.86 -0.31 -10.60
C MET A 82 6.70 -0.09 -9.35
N ALA A 83 6.88 -1.14 -8.54
CA ALA A 83 7.65 -1.03 -7.31
C ALA A 83 9.11 -0.67 -7.59
N LYS A 84 9.71 -1.28 -8.61
CA LYS A 84 11.07 -0.96 -8.99
C LYS A 84 11.21 0.49 -9.43
N ALA A 85 10.27 0.95 -10.26
CA ALA A 85 10.30 2.32 -10.75
C ALA A 85 10.09 3.33 -9.60
N ALA A 86 9.15 3.02 -8.71
CA ALA A 86 8.87 3.89 -7.58
C ALA A 86 10.06 3.97 -6.62
N ALA A 87 10.71 2.83 -6.36
CA ALA A 87 11.85 2.80 -5.45
C ALA A 87 13.04 3.54 -6.03
N ALA A 88 13.21 3.52 -7.35
CA ALA A 88 14.28 4.27 -7.98
C ALA A 88 14.08 5.78 -7.80
N LEU A 89 12.82 6.23 -7.77
CA LEU A 89 12.50 7.64 -7.60
C LEU A 89 12.41 8.04 -6.12
N PHE A 90 11.85 7.17 -5.30
CA PHE A 90 11.57 7.46 -3.90
C PHE A 90 11.95 6.25 -3.04
N PRO A 91 13.26 6.09 -2.70
CA PRO A 91 13.73 4.88 -2.03
C PRO A 91 13.12 4.61 -0.66
N ALA A 92 12.61 5.62 0.00
CA ALA A 92 12.04 5.45 1.34
C ALA A 92 10.57 5.04 1.33
N MET A 93 9.94 4.96 0.16
CA MET A 93 8.52 4.63 0.08
C MET A 93 8.29 3.18 0.42
N LYS A 94 7.28 2.92 1.24
CA LYS A 94 6.90 1.56 1.63
C LYS A 94 5.91 0.99 0.62
N ILE A 95 6.14 -0.25 0.21
CA ILE A 95 5.29 -0.93 -0.76
C ILE A 95 4.93 -2.31 -0.24
N LEU A 96 3.64 -2.60 -0.25
CA LEU A 96 3.09 -3.89 0.13
C LEU A 96 2.49 -4.52 -1.12
N LEU A 97 2.97 -5.70 -1.50
CA LEU A 97 2.48 -6.37 -2.70
C LEU A 97 1.52 -7.49 -2.34
N MET A 98 0.56 -7.73 -3.24
CA MET A 98 -0.41 -8.80 -3.10
C MET A 98 -0.29 -9.73 -4.30
N THR A 99 -0.35 -11.03 -4.08
CA THR A 99 -0.23 -12.00 -5.16
C THR A 99 -1.10 -13.22 -4.92
N GLY A 100 -1.63 -13.78 -6.02
CA GLY A 100 -2.34 -15.05 -5.97
C GLY A 100 -1.49 -16.21 -6.49
N TYR A 101 -0.26 -15.95 -6.89
CA TYR A 101 0.57 -16.92 -7.59
C TYR A 101 1.94 -17.06 -6.93
N ALA A 102 2.38 -18.31 -6.73
CA ALA A 102 3.63 -18.57 -6.05
C ALA A 102 4.85 -18.04 -6.82
N ASP A 103 4.82 -18.14 -8.15
CA ASP A 103 5.93 -17.67 -8.96
C ASP A 103 6.11 -16.16 -8.87
N GLN A 104 5.00 -15.43 -8.73
CA GLN A 104 5.07 -13.99 -8.55
C GLN A 104 5.65 -13.63 -7.19
N ARG A 105 5.39 -14.47 -6.18
CA ARG A 105 5.97 -14.25 -4.88
C ARG A 105 7.49 -14.36 -4.93
N GLU A 106 8.02 -15.31 -5.70
CA GLU A 106 9.47 -15.42 -5.88
C GLU A 106 10.05 -14.19 -6.54
N ARG A 107 9.38 -13.67 -7.58
CA ARG A 107 9.82 -12.44 -8.23
C ARG A 107 9.82 -11.26 -7.25
N ALA A 108 8.81 -11.21 -6.39
CA ALA A 108 8.71 -10.13 -5.41
C ALA A 108 9.83 -10.20 -4.38
N GLU A 109 10.28 -11.40 -4.04
CA GLU A 109 11.35 -11.57 -3.07
C GLU A 109 12.68 -11.00 -3.59
N GLU A 110 12.83 -10.87 -4.90
CA GLU A 110 14.00 -10.22 -5.46
C GLU A 110 14.06 -8.74 -5.12
N LEU A 111 12.94 -8.17 -4.68
CA LEU A 111 12.86 -6.76 -4.29
C LEU A 111 13.06 -6.59 -2.79
N ASN A 112 13.78 -7.49 -2.17
CA ASN A 112 14.05 -7.41 -0.74
C ASN A 112 14.69 -6.04 -0.44
N GLY A 113 14.12 -5.33 0.52
CA GLY A 113 14.55 -3.98 0.83
C GLY A 113 13.77 -2.90 0.12
N VAL A 114 13.03 -3.24 -0.95
CA VAL A 114 12.16 -2.31 -1.66
C VAL A 114 10.74 -2.43 -1.14
N ILE A 115 10.29 -3.66 -0.92
CA ILE A 115 8.93 -3.91 -0.43
C ILE A 115 8.98 -4.30 1.04
N VAL A 116 7.89 -3.98 1.75
CA VAL A 116 7.82 -4.32 3.17
C VAL A 116 7.22 -5.69 3.40
N ASP A 117 6.35 -6.16 2.51
CA ASP A 117 5.76 -7.49 2.67
C ASP A 117 5.07 -7.91 1.38
N VAL A 118 4.75 -9.21 1.30
CA VAL A 118 3.95 -9.78 0.22
C VAL A 118 2.81 -10.56 0.86
N VAL A 119 1.59 -10.21 0.49
CA VAL A 119 0.38 -10.87 1.01
C VAL A 119 -0.20 -11.77 -0.07
N GLN A 120 -0.47 -13.01 0.29
CA GLN A 120 -1.02 -13.97 -0.65
C GLN A 120 -2.54 -13.91 -0.68
N LYS A 121 -3.11 -13.88 -1.89
CA LYS A 121 -4.55 -13.98 -2.08
C LYS A 121 -4.96 -15.45 -2.00
N PRO A 122 -6.20 -15.76 -1.63
CA PRO A 122 -7.23 -14.83 -1.21
C PRO A 122 -7.01 -14.36 0.23
N PHE A 123 -7.53 -13.20 0.54
CA PHE A 123 -7.43 -12.65 1.88
C PHE A 123 -8.76 -11.99 2.26
N THR A 124 -8.99 -11.88 3.57
CA THR A 124 -10.16 -11.17 4.07
C THR A 124 -9.83 -9.69 4.20
N LEU A 125 -10.86 -8.86 4.31
CA LEU A 125 -10.64 -7.43 4.56
C LEU A 125 -9.93 -7.21 5.88
N ALA A 126 -10.20 -8.05 6.88
CA ALA A 126 -9.51 -7.96 8.16
C ALA A 126 -8.02 -8.23 8.01
N GLU A 127 -7.66 -9.20 7.15
CA GLU A 127 -6.25 -9.50 6.90
C GLU A 127 -5.55 -8.36 6.19
N VAL A 128 -6.22 -7.74 5.20
CA VAL A 128 -5.64 -6.59 4.52
C VAL A 128 -5.39 -5.46 5.51
N ARG A 129 -6.37 -5.17 6.36
CA ARG A 129 -6.22 -4.12 7.36
C ARG A 129 -5.07 -4.42 8.30
N ALA A 130 -4.97 -5.65 8.77
CA ALA A 130 -3.89 -6.04 9.69
C ALA A 130 -2.52 -5.89 9.03
N ARG A 131 -2.40 -6.32 7.76
CA ARG A 131 -1.13 -6.20 7.05
C ARG A 131 -0.75 -4.77 6.79
N VAL A 132 -1.73 -3.92 6.47
CA VAL A 132 -1.48 -2.49 6.28
C VAL A 132 -1.00 -1.87 7.57
N GLU A 133 -1.63 -2.20 8.71
CA GLU A 133 -1.20 -1.65 9.99
C GLU A 133 0.22 -2.08 10.33
N GLN A 134 0.54 -3.34 10.07
CA GLN A 134 1.90 -3.83 10.30
C GLN A 134 2.91 -3.11 9.41
N ALA A 135 2.56 -2.91 8.15
CA ALA A 135 3.46 -2.23 7.21
C ALA A 135 3.68 -0.77 7.60
N LEU A 136 2.64 -0.10 8.04
CA LEU A 136 2.75 1.30 8.49
C LEU A 136 3.62 1.42 9.72
N ALA A 137 3.60 0.42 10.59
CA ALA A 137 4.41 0.43 11.79
C ALA A 137 5.86 0.00 11.56
N CYS A 138 6.17 -0.47 10.35
CA CYS A 138 7.50 -0.96 10.03
C CYS A 138 8.45 0.21 9.77
N PHE A 139 9.58 0.22 10.46
CA PHE A 139 10.63 1.22 10.24
C PHE A 139 11.75 0.59 9.45
N VAL A 140 12.13 1.24 8.38
CA VAL A 140 13.14 0.70 7.49
C VAL A 140 14.43 1.46 7.65
#